data_30a8534e435a206e2f63c5ebcb30b1ad
#
_entry.id   30a8534e435a206e2f63c5ebcb30b1ad
#
_cell.length_a   1.000
_cell.length_b   1.000
_cell.length_c   1.000
_cell.angle_alpha   90.00
_cell.angle_beta   90.00
_cell.angle_gamma   90.00
#
_symmetry.space_group_name_H-M   'P 1'
#
loop_
_entity.id
_entity.type
_entity.pdbx_description
1 polymer ?
#
loop_
_entity_poly.entity_id
_entity_poly.type
_entity_poly.pdbx_seq_one_letter_code
_entity_poly.pdbx_strand_id
1 'polypeptide(L)'
;MAILEMKNIRKAFSGEEILKGISLSCKEGEVLSIIGPSGSGKSTLLRIATLLEKAEGGELFYDGKAIFSLTEGQKKQATKEEKEEAKKLFGLVFQNFNLFPHWTVLKNVMDPLIHVQRKTKEEAEEKAKAVLSQMGLLEKAEQYPYSLSGGQK
;
A
#
# COMPACT_ATOMS: atom_id res chain seq x y z
N MET A 1 10.01 -2.72 18.38
CA MET A 1 9.41 -3.90 17.71
C MET A 1 9.30 -3.58 16.22
N ALA A 2 9.41 -4.55 15.31
CA ALA A 2 9.23 -4.25 13.88
C ALA A 2 7.73 -4.16 13.57
N ILE A 3 7.31 -3.10 12.86
CA ILE A 3 5.93 -2.95 12.37
C ILE A 3 5.71 -3.83 11.14
N LEU A 4 6.73 -3.92 10.28
CA LEU A 4 6.76 -4.78 9.10
C LEU A 4 7.99 -5.67 9.16
N GLU A 5 7.81 -6.97 8.97
CA GLU A 5 8.90 -7.92 8.83
C GLU A 5 8.61 -8.88 7.68
N MET A 6 9.55 -9.01 6.78
CA MET A 6 9.54 -9.96 5.67
C MET A 6 10.75 -10.87 5.78
N LYS A 7 10.54 -12.18 5.71
CA LYS A 7 11.61 -13.18 5.82
C LYS A 7 11.64 -14.08 4.61
N ASN A 8 12.78 -14.14 3.97
CA ASN A 8 13.08 -15.08 2.86
C ASN A 8 12.00 -15.07 1.76
N ILE A 9 11.51 -13.88 1.39
CA ILE A 9 10.45 -13.72 0.40
C ILE A 9 10.94 -14.17 -0.97
N ARG A 10 10.19 -15.10 -1.59
CA ARG A 10 10.44 -15.62 -2.93
C ARG A 10 9.26 -15.35 -3.84
N LYS A 11 9.57 -15.02 -5.09
CA LYS A 11 8.57 -14.82 -6.15
C LYS A 11 9.17 -15.09 -7.51
N ALA A 12 8.47 -15.85 -8.32
CA ALA A 12 8.78 -16.04 -9.73
C ALA A 12 7.61 -15.56 -10.61
N PHE A 13 7.90 -15.18 -11.85
CA PHE A 13 6.93 -14.95 -12.90
C PHE A 13 7.37 -15.73 -14.15
N SER A 14 6.47 -16.52 -14.70
CA SER A 14 6.73 -17.34 -15.89
C SER A 14 8.00 -18.20 -15.79
N GLY A 15 8.30 -18.70 -14.57
CA GLY A 15 9.47 -19.53 -14.31
C GLY A 15 10.76 -18.79 -14.00
N GLU A 16 10.79 -17.46 -14.12
CA GLU A 16 11.94 -16.63 -13.72
C GLU A 16 11.78 -16.14 -12.30
N GLU A 17 12.75 -16.48 -11.42
CA GLU A 17 12.75 -16.06 -10.01
C GLU A 17 13.22 -14.61 -9.91
N ILE A 18 12.27 -13.71 -9.56
CA ILE A 18 12.51 -12.27 -9.41
C ILE A 18 12.93 -11.92 -7.99
N LEU A 19 12.30 -12.54 -6.99
CA LEU A 19 12.70 -12.40 -5.58
C LEU A 19 13.29 -13.72 -5.09
N LYS A 20 14.57 -13.68 -4.73
CA LYS A 20 15.39 -14.85 -4.43
C LYS A 20 15.70 -14.98 -2.92
N GLY A 21 14.67 -14.83 -2.08
CA GLY A 21 14.83 -14.93 -0.64
C GLY A 21 15.18 -13.60 0.03
N ILE A 22 14.39 -12.57 -0.25
CA ILE A 22 14.60 -11.22 0.30
C ILE A 22 14.05 -11.15 1.73
N SER A 23 14.87 -10.62 2.64
CA SER A 23 14.47 -10.32 4.03
C SER A 23 14.69 -8.85 4.34
N LEU A 24 13.73 -8.25 5.03
CA LEU A 24 13.80 -6.89 5.53
C LEU A 24 12.90 -6.71 6.75
N SER A 25 13.17 -5.66 7.51
CA SER A 25 12.29 -5.23 8.60
C SER A 25 12.24 -3.71 8.64
N CYS A 26 11.13 -3.16 9.13
CA CYS A 26 10.94 -1.74 9.35
C CYS A 26 10.29 -1.54 10.72
N LYS A 27 10.89 -0.69 11.56
CA LYS A 27 10.40 -0.33 12.89
C LYS A 27 9.58 0.95 12.83
N GLU A 28 8.88 1.23 13.90
CA GLU A 28 8.17 2.52 14.06
C GLU A 28 9.16 3.69 13.95
N GLY A 29 8.77 4.72 13.18
CA GLY A 29 9.62 5.90 12.93
C GLY A 29 10.82 5.66 12.01
N GLU A 30 11.03 4.44 11.52
CA GLU A 30 12.13 4.11 10.61
C GLU A 30 11.75 4.36 9.15
N VAL A 31 12.71 4.84 8.37
CA VAL A 31 12.61 4.95 6.92
C VAL A 31 13.52 3.89 6.28
N LEU A 32 12.91 2.96 5.54
CA LEU A 32 13.62 1.94 4.80
C LEU A 32 13.60 2.24 3.29
N SER A 33 14.77 2.45 2.70
CA SER A 33 14.90 2.68 1.26
C SER A 33 15.30 1.41 0.53
N ILE A 34 14.55 1.07 -0.55
CA ILE A 34 14.85 -0.07 -1.43
C ILE A 34 15.39 0.48 -2.75
N ILE A 35 16.68 0.23 -3.02
CA ILE A 35 17.40 0.74 -4.18
C ILE A 35 17.78 -0.43 -5.10
N GLY A 36 17.81 -0.18 -6.40
CA GLY A 36 18.22 -1.17 -7.39
C GLY A 36 17.77 -0.79 -8.81
N PRO A 37 18.29 -1.46 -9.86
CA PRO A 37 17.94 -1.19 -11.24
C PRO A 37 16.46 -1.48 -11.54
N SER A 38 15.99 -1.00 -12.70
CA SER A 38 14.65 -1.36 -13.20
C SER A 38 14.55 -2.88 -13.38
N GLY A 39 13.41 -3.46 -13.04
CA GLY A 39 13.19 -4.90 -13.14
C GLY A 39 13.72 -5.74 -11.95
N SER A 40 14.47 -5.18 -11.01
CA SER A 40 15.04 -5.93 -9.87
C SER A 40 14.04 -6.39 -8.80
N GLY A 41 12.75 -6.28 -9.03
CA GLY A 41 11.71 -6.78 -8.11
C GLY A 41 11.26 -5.82 -7.01
N LYS A 42 11.75 -4.56 -6.96
CA LYS A 42 11.37 -3.58 -5.92
C LYS A 42 9.86 -3.39 -5.79
N SER A 43 9.19 -3.15 -6.91
CA SER A 43 7.73 -2.97 -6.93
C SER A 43 6.98 -4.27 -6.59
N THR A 44 7.53 -5.42 -6.98
CA THR A 44 6.98 -6.73 -6.61
C THR A 44 7.06 -6.94 -5.11
N LEU A 45 8.18 -6.60 -4.50
CA LEU A 45 8.38 -6.71 -3.06
C LEU A 45 7.40 -5.81 -2.29
N LEU A 46 7.23 -4.54 -2.73
CA LEU A 46 6.23 -3.63 -2.15
C LEU A 46 4.80 -4.13 -2.32
N ARG A 47 4.46 -4.70 -3.49
CA ARG A 47 3.13 -5.29 -3.71
C ARG A 47 2.87 -6.50 -2.81
N ILE A 48 3.89 -7.31 -2.53
CA ILE A 48 3.77 -8.42 -1.57
C ILE A 48 3.60 -7.87 -0.16
N ALA A 49 4.40 -6.88 0.23
CA ALA A 49 4.25 -6.21 1.52
C ALA A 49 2.84 -5.62 1.71
N THR A 50 2.23 -5.07 0.67
CA THR A 50 0.89 -4.46 0.72
C THR A 50 -0.24 -5.43 0.32
N LEU A 51 0.01 -6.72 0.27
CA LEU A 51 -0.96 -7.78 -0.02
C LEU A 51 -1.63 -7.66 -1.40
N LEU A 52 -1.03 -6.93 -2.34
CA LEU A 52 -1.49 -6.79 -3.72
C LEU A 52 -0.92 -7.88 -4.64
N GLU A 53 0.13 -8.59 -4.19
CA GLU A 53 0.75 -9.70 -4.89
C GLU A 53 0.99 -10.86 -3.89
N LYS A 54 0.93 -12.09 -4.36
CA LYS A 54 1.19 -13.28 -3.54
C LYS A 54 2.66 -13.68 -3.65
N ALA A 55 3.31 -13.89 -2.51
CA ALA A 55 4.60 -14.58 -2.46
C ALA A 55 4.43 -16.06 -2.75
N GLU A 56 5.51 -16.70 -3.22
CA GLU A 56 5.60 -18.15 -3.42
C GLU A 56 6.36 -18.83 -2.29
N GLY A 57 7.14 -18.06 -1.52
CA GLY A 57 7.85 -18.55 -0.34
C GLY A 57 8.16 -17.41 0.63
N GLY A 58 8.49 -17.79 1.86
CA GLY A 58 8.85 -16.86 2.92
C GLY A 58 7.71 -16.51 3.85
N GLU A 59 7.92 -15.47 4.64
CA GLU A 59 6.98 -15.05 5.70
C GLU A 59 6.81 -13.54 5.69
N LEU A 60 5.61 -13.10 6.01
CA LEU A 60 5.25 -11.69 6.20
C LEU A 60 4.57 -11.52 7.55
N PHE A 61 5.05 -10.54 8.31
CA PHE A 61 4.47 -10.17 9.60
C PHE A 61 4.15 -8.67 9.60
N TYR A 62 3.00 -8.33 10.18
CA TYR A 62 2.63 -6.98 10.57
C TYR A 62 2.42 -6.94 12.07
N ASP A 63 3.13 -6.03 12.75
CA ASP A 63 3.09 -5.86 14.21
C ASP A 63 3.22 -7.19 14.96
N GLY A 64 4.18 -8.03 14.53
CA GLY A 64 4.43 -9.37 15.06
C GLY A 64 3.40 -10.44 14.71
N LYS A 65 2.30 -10.10 14.02
CA LYS A 65 1.29 -11.07 13.57
C LYS A 65 1.63 -11.60 12.19
N ALA A 66 1.68 -12.92 12.04
CA ALA A 66 1.95 -13.57 10.76
C ALA A 66 0.75 -13.42 9.82
N ILE A 67 0.97 -12.79 8.66
CA ILE A 67 0.01 -12.68 7.56
C ILE A 67 0.09 -13.90 6.65
N PHE A 68 1.30 -14.35 6.37
CA PHE A 68 1.55 -15.67 5.79
C PHE A 68 2.89 -16.22 6.25
N SER A 69 2.99 -17.54 6.27
CA SER A 69 4.22 -18.29 6.41
C SER A 69 4.17 -19.44 5.39
N LEU A 70 5.06 -19.38 4.40
CA LEU A 70 5.18 -20.33 3.29
C LEU A 70 6.59 -20.93 3.34
N THR A 71 6.84 -21.72 4.39
CA THR A 71 8.10 -22.44 4.60
C THR A 71 7.91 -23.94 4.36
N GLU A 72 9.01 -24.67 4.20
CA GLU A 72 8.95 -26.14 4.07
C GLU A 72 8.26 -26.76 5.30
N GLY A 73 7.15 -27.46 5.06
CA GLY A 73 6.35 -28.09 6.11
C GLY A 73 5.29 -27.22 6.77
N GLN A 74 5.25 -25.91 6.51
CA GLN A 74 4.19 -25.02 7.04
C GLN A 74 3.64 -24.09 5.95
N LYS A 75 2.33 -24.19 5.72
CA LYS A 75 1.59 -23.22 4.88
C LYS A 75 0.49 -22.60 5.72
N LYS A 76 0.80 -21.49 6.36
CA LYS A 76 -0.16 -20.68 7.10
C LYS A 76 -0.49 -19.44 6.29
N GLN A 77 -1.76 -19.14 6.13
CA GLN A 77 -2.24 -17.86 5.59
C GLN A 77 -3.26 -17.28 6.56
N ALA A 78 -3.15 -15.98 6.79
CA ALA A 78 -4.14 -15.25 7.56
C ALA A 78 -5.53 -15.34 6.91
N THR A 79 -6.56 -15.32 7.74
CA THR A 79 -7.95 -15.25 7.30
C THR A 79 -8.22 -13.96 6.53
N LYS A 80 -9.39 -13.86 5.93
CA LYS A 80 -9.81 -12.63 5.23
C LYS A 80 -9.89 -11.45 6.22
N GLU A 81 -10.42 -11.70 7.39
CA GLU A 81 -10.59 -10.71 8.47
C GLU A 81 -9.22 -10.21 8.96
N GLU A 82 -8.27 -11.11 9.21
CA GLU A 82 -6.92 -10.77 9.63
C GLU A 82 -6.17 -9.95 8.56
N LYS A 83 -6.39 -10.24 7.27
CA LYS A 83 -5.83 -9.45 6.16
C LYS A 83 -6.45 -8.06 6.07
N GLU A 84 -7.77 -7.93 6.30
CA GLU A 84 -8.43 -6.63 6.31
C GLU A 84 -7.95 -5.78 7.51
N GLU A 85 -7.71 -6.38 8.68
CA GLU A 85 -7.09 -5.68 9.80
C GLU A 85 -5.65 -5.24 9.48
N ALA A 86 -4.84 -6.10 8.86
CA ALA A 86 -3.48 -5.75 8.45
C ALA A 86 -3.45 -4.59 7.44
N LYS A 87 -4.41 -4.51 6.53
CA LYS A 87 -4.52 -3.39 5.56
C LYS A 87 -4.74 -2.02 6.22
N LYS A 88 -5.23 -1.99 7.45
CA LYS A 88 -5.37 -0.73 8.20
C LYS A 88 -4.04 -0.18 8.73
N LEU A 89 -2.99 -1.01 8.76
CA LEU A 89 -1.68 -0.68 9.30
C LEU A 89 -0.76 -0.01 8.27
N PHE A 90 -1.13 0.02 7.00
CA PHE A 90 -0.30 0.61 5.95
C PHE A 90 -1.12 1.36 4.89
N GLY A 91 -0.46 2.24 4.17
CA GLY A 91 -0.94 2.86 2.94
C GLY A 91 0.07 2.65 1.82
N LEU A 92 -0.39 2.60 0.58
CA LEU A 92 0.46 2.50 -0.60
C LEU A 92 0.26 3.72 -1.50
N VAL A 93 1.36 4.40 -1.80
CA VAL A 93 1.38 5.46 -2.82
C VAL A 93 2.01 4.89 -4.08
N PHE A 94 1.26 4.92 -5.18
CA PHE A 94 1.72 4.43 -6.48
C PHE A 94 2.56 5.48 -7.22
N GLN A 95 3.51 5.03 -8.01
CA GLN A 95 4.35 5.89 -8.84
C GLN A 95 3.55 6.76 -9.81
N ASN A 96 2.45 6.25 -10.34
CA ASN A 96 1.57 6.93 -11.29
C ASN A 96 0.37 7.61 -10.62
N PHE A 97 0.44 7.85 -9.29
CA PHE A 97 -0.62 8.46 -8.47
C PHE A 97 -1.94 7.68 -8.45
N ASN A 98 -2.34 7.02 -9.53
CA ASN A 98 -3.57 6.23 -9.71
C ASN A 98 -4.85 6.99 -9.37
N LEU A 99 -4.86 8.30 -9.66
CA LEU A 99 -6.06 9.11 -9.54
C LEU A 99 -7.04 8.80 -10.68
N PHE A 100 -8.32 8.83 -10.39
CA PHE A 100 -9.37 8.73 -11.40
C PHE A 100 -9.43 10.04 -12.20
N PRO A 101 -9.05 10.04 -13.49
CA PRO A 101 -8.84 11.28 -14.23
C PRO A 101 -10.14 12.06 -14.51
N HIS A 102 -11.28 11.38 -14.49
CA HIS A 102 -12.61 11.93 -14.72
C HIS A 102 -13.35 12.33 -13.43
N TRP A 103 -12.67 12.23 -12.28
CA TRP A 103 -13.18 12.71 -10.99
C TRP A 103 -12.44 13.98 -10.57
N THR A 104 -13.13 14.87 -9.85
CA THR A 104 -12.49 16.02 -9.22
C THR A 104 -11.48 15.57 -8.16
N VAL A 105 -10.59 16.44 -7.75
CA VAL A 105 -9.65 16.23 -6.65
C VAL A 105 -10.41 15.83 -5.38
N LEU A 106 -11.45 16.59 -5.04
CA LEU A 106 -12.29 16.30 -3.88
C LEU A 106 -12.91 14.92 -3.95
N LYS A 107 -13.46 14.52 -5.10
CA LYS A 107 -14.07 13.22 -5.28
C LYS A 107 -13.05 12.08 -5.17
N ASN A 108 -11.83 12.24 -5.69
CA ASN A 108 -10.74 11.27 -5.54
C ASN A 108 -10.39 11.03 -4.05
N VAL A 109 -10.42 12.08 -3.22
CA VAL A 109 -10.12 11.97 -1.78
C VAL A 109 -11.32 11.43 -0.99
N MET A 110 -12.54 11.78 -1.39
CA MET A 110 -13.77 11.33 -0.71
C MET A 110 -14.09 9.86 -0.90
N ASP A 111 -13.85 9.32 -2.10
CA ASP A 111 -14.31 7.99 -2.48
C ASP A 111 -13.85 6.87 -1.51
N PRO A 112 -12.57 6.78 -1.11
CA PRO A 112 -12.11 5.81 -0.13
C PRO A 112 -12.76 5.99 1.25
N LEU A 113 -13.09 7.21 1.64
CA LEU A 113 -13.75 7.49 2.92
C LEU A 113 -15.18 6.92 2.93
N ILE A 114 -15.89 7.01 1.80
CA ILE A 114 -17.26 6.50 1.65
C ILE A 114 -17.25 4.98 1.50
N HIS A 115 -16.49 4.47 0.53
CA HIS A 115 -16.61 3.06 0.12
C HIS A 115 -15.79 2.10 0.98
N VAL A 116 -14.65 2.54 1.52
CA VAL A 116 -13.78 1.71 2.37
C VAL A 116 -14.04 1.96 3.83
N GLN A 117 -14.07 3.23 4.28
CA GLN A 117 -14.27 3.58 5.69
C GLN A 117 -15.75 3.69 6.09
N ARG A 118 -16.69 3.53 5.14
CA ARG A 118 -18.14 3.55 5.37
C ARG A 118 -18.66 4.84 6.01
N LYS A 119 -18.01 5.97 5.74
CA LYS A 119 -18.47 7.29 6.18
C LYS A 119 -19.67 7.77 5.39
N THR A 120 -20.48 8.64 5.98
CA THR A 120 -21.50 9.37 5.23
C THR A 120 -20.85 10.32 4.21
N LYS A 121 -21.63 10.79 3.25
CA LYS A 121 -21.11 11.73 2.23
C LYS A 121 -20.64 13.03 2.87
N GLU A 122 -21.40 13.54 3.83
CA GLU A 122 -21.14 14.77 4.57
C GLU A 122 -19.83 14.66 5.38
N GLU A 123 -19.66 13.58 6.15
CA GLU A 123 -18.43 13.30 6.91
C GLU A 123 -17.21 13.13 6.01
N ALA A 124 -17.38 12.47 4.85
CA ALA A 124 -16.32 12.27 3.89
C ALA A 124 -15.89 13.59 3.23
N GLU A 125 -16.86 14.46 2.90
CA GLU A 125 -16.58 15.77 2.31
C GLU A 125 -15.86 16.69 3.29
N GLU A 126 -16.31 16.78 4.53
CA GLU A 126 -15.68 17.57 5.58
C GLU A 126 -14.22 17.12 5.80
N LYS A 127 -14.02 15.81 5.96
CA LYS A 127 -12.68 15.24 6.16
C LYS A 127 -11.78 15.43 4.94
N ALA A 128 -12.30 15.26 3.74
CA ALA A 128 -11.54 15.46 2.51
C ALA A 128 -11.11 16.93 2.35
N LYS A 129 -12.01 17.89 2.61
CA LYS A 129 -11.68 19.32 2.59
C LYS A 129 -10.64 19.70 3.64
N ALA A 130 -10.73 19.12 4.84
CA ALA A 130 -9.74 19.34 5.89
C ALA A 130 -8.34 18.85 5.46
N VAL A 131 -8.23 17.65 4.87
CA VAL A 131 -6.97 17.11 4.34
C VAL A 131 -6.44 17.98 3.20
N LEU A 132 -7.28 18.35 2.24
CA LEU A 132 -6.89 19.24 1.13
C LEU A 132 -6.40 20.61 1.63
N SER A 133 -7.03 21.16 2.68
CA SER A 133 -6.60 22.40 3.31
C SER A 133 -5.21 22.26 3.94
N GLN A 134 -4.95 21.17 4.67
CA GLN A 134 -3.63 20.89 5.26
C GLN A 134 -2.52 20.78 4.21
N MET A 135 -2.85 20.28 3.01
CA MET A 135 -1.93 20.16 1.88
C MET A 135 -1.86 21.41 1.00
N GLY A 136 -2.59 22.50 1.34
CA GLY A 136 -2.66 23.71 0.53
C GLY A 136 -3.36 23.52 -0.82
N LEU A 137 -4.26 22.54 -0.93
CA LEU A 137 -4.95 22.15 -2.17
C LEU A 137 -6.45 22.39 -2.14
N LEU A 138 -6.99 23.06 -1.11
CA LEU A 138 -8.44 23.25 -0.98
C LEU A 138 -9.03 24.00 -2.18
N GLU A 139 -8.33 25.03 -2.70
CA GLU A 139 -8.74 25.78 -3.89
C GLU A 139 -8.76 24.94 -5.18
N LYS A 140 -8.12 23.77 -5.16
CA LYS A 140 -8.08 22.82 -6.26
C LYS A 140 -9.15 21.72 -6.16
N ALA A 141 -9.98 21.74 -5.11
CA ALA A 141 -10.94 20.67 -4.80
C ALA A 141 -11.82 20.28 -6.00
N GLU A 142 -12.31 21.26 -6.74
CA GLU A 142 -13.18 21.06 -7.91
C GLU A 142 -12.43 20.88 -9.23
N GLN A 143 -11.10 20.96 -9.21
CA GLN A 143 -10.28 20.71 -10.40
C GLN A 143 -10.11 19.21 -10.65
N TYR A 144 -9.65 18.88 -11.85
CA TYR A 144 -9.36 17.50 -12.25
C TYR A 144 -7.86 17.20 -12.19
N PRO A 145 -7.46 15.93 -12.02
CA PRO A 145 -6.04 15.55 -11.91
C PRO A 145 -5.13 16.06 -13.03
N TYR A 146 -5.64 16.19 -14.25
CA TYR A 146 -4.85 16.68 -15.38
C TYR A 146 -4.38 18.13 -15.23
N SER A 147 -5.09 18.96 -14.45
CA SER A 147 -4.74 20.36 -14.19
C SER A 147 -3.73 20.52 -13.03
N LEU A 148 -3.38 19.45 -12.33
CA LEU A 148 -2.45 19.46 -11.22
C LEU A 148 -1.02 19.18 -11.69
N SER A 149 -0.05 19.83 -11.04
CA SER A 149 1.37 19.45 -11.20
C SER A 149 1.66 18.08 -10.58
N GLY A 150 2.82 17.48 -10.90
CA GLY A 150 3.21 16.20 -10.31
C GLY A 150 3.31 16.21 -8.79
N GLY A 151 3.73 17.32 -8.19
CA GLY A 151 3.80 17.46 -6.74
C GLY A 151 2.46 17.76 -6.06
N GLN A 152 1.41 18.08 -6.85
CA GLN A 152 0.05 18.32 -6.37
C GLN A 152 -0.84 17.09 -6.49
N LYS A 153 -0.39 16.06 -7.17
CA LYS A 153 -1.05 14.76 -7.32
C LYS A 153 -0.67 13.81 -6.22
#